data_d62683de3cd360f3bb644233b301bba8
#
_entry.id   d62683de3cd360f3bb644233b301bba8
#
_cell.length_a   1.000
_cell.length_b   1.000
_cell.length_c   1.000
_cell.angle_alpha   90.00
_cell.angle_beta   90.00
_cell.angle_gamma   90.00
#
_symmetry.space_group_name_H-M   'P 1'
#
loop_
_entity.id
_entity.type
_entity.pdbx_description
1 polymer ?
#
loop_
_entity_poly.entity_id
_entity_poly.type
_entity_poly.pdbx_seq_one_letter_code
_entity_poly.pdbx_strand_id
1 'polypeptide(L)'
;MKKVIFLVFIFIIIPVFLYIVLDRENIGINEFRLNSGYEEVKLSDGITSYKDIGDKNNKVIILVHGATFGSLAYEEYVNVFVENNYRVITYDQYGRGYS
;
A
#
# COMPACT_ATOMS: atom_id res chain seq x y z
N MET A 1 18.80 -43.55 12.56
CA MET A 1 17.43 -43.03 12.73
C MET A 1 17.36 -41.76 13.52
N LYS A 2 17.89 -41.70 14.73
CA LYS A 2 17.86 -40.46 15.55
C LYS A 2 18.50 -39.25 14.89
N LYS A 3 19.63 -39.41 14.19
CA LYS A 3 20.32 -38.35 13.46
C LYS A 3 19.49 -37.80 12.29
N VAL A 4 18.77 -38.67 11.57
CA VAL A 4 17.93 -38.28 10.44
C VAL A 4 16.70 -37.50 10.94
N ILE A 5 16.09 -37.94 12.03
CA ILE A 5 14.96 -37.25 12.67
C ILE A 5 15.40 -35.87 13.15
N PHE A 6 16.56 -35.76 13.72
CA PHE A 6 17.13 -34.50 14.19
C PHE A 6 17.40 -33.51 13.03
N LEU A 7 17.92 -34.01 11.90
CA LEU A 7 18.12 -33.19 10.69
C LEU A 7 16.81 -32.72 10.08
N VAL A 8 15.83 -33.59 9.99
CA VAL A 8 14.48 -33.23 9.49
C VAL A 8 13.84 -32.15 10.40
N PHE A 9 14.00 -32.29 11.70
CA PHE A 9 13.51 -31.33 12.68
C PHE A 9 14.16 -29.96 12.49
N ILE A 10 15.46 -29.88 12.27
CA ILE A 10 16.18 -28.64 11.98
C ILE A 10 15.68 -28.03 10.67
N PHE A 11 15.53 -28.83 9.61
CA PHE A 11 15.08 -28.36 8.30
C PHE A 11 13.64 -27.80 8.29
N ILE A 12 12.83 -28.19 9.24
CA ILE A 12 11.45 -27.68 9.38
C ILE A 12 11.40 -26.50 10.35
N ILE A 13 12.07 -26.60 11.51
CA ILE A 13 11.95 -25.59 12.56
C ILE A 13 12.66 -24.29 12.18
N ILE A 14 13.83 -24.35 11.55
CA ILE A 14 14.55 -23.13 11.19
C ILE A 14 13.77 -22.27 10.19
N PRO A 15 13.24 -22.80 9.07
CA PRO A 15 12.41 -22.00 8.17
C PRO A 15 11.14 -21.47 8.81
N VAL A 16 10.46 -22.24 9.62
CA VAL A 16 9.25 -21.80 10.33
C VAL A 16 9.57 -20.67 11.31
N PHE A 17 10.66 -20.81 12.07
CA PHE A 17 11.11 -19.76 12.99
C PHE A 17 11.51 -18.49 12.26
N LEU A 18 12.25 -18.59 11.15
CA LEU A 18 12.61 -17.46 10.31
C LEU A 18 11.37 -16.78 9.72
N TYR A 19 10.40 -17.55 9.24
CA TYR A 19 9.13 -17.04 8.74
C TYR A 19 8.42 -16.21 9.81
N ILE A 20 8.25 -16.74 11.02
CA ILE A 20 7.57 -16.06 12.12
C ILE A 20 8.32 -14.78 12.53
N VAL A 21 9.66 -14.79 12.55
CA VAL A 21 10.46 -13.62 12.96
C VAL A 21 10.50 -12.55 11.88
N LEU A 22 10.62 -12.95 10.61
CA LEU A 22 10.71 -12.00 9.48
C LEU A 22 9.36 -11.44 9.04
N ASP A 23 8.28 -12.19 9.25
CA ASP A 23 6.91 -11.79 8.87
C ASP A 23 6.20 -10.97 9.97
N ARG A 24 6.93 -10.47 10.95
CA ARG A 24 6.35 -9.58 11.96
C ARG A 24 6.06 -8.22 11.36
N GLU A 25 4.81 -7.82 11.43
CA GLU A 25 4.43 -6.44 11.20
C GLU A 25 5.04 -5.57 12.31
N ASN A 26 5.94 -4.69 11.92
CA ASN A 26 6.62 -3.80 12.86
C ASN A 26 5.89 -2.47 13.06
N ILE A 27 4.97 -2.15 12.15
CA ILE A 27 4.24 -0.89 12.12
C ILE A 27 2.75 -1.18 11.99
N GLY A 28 1.94 -0.61 12.88
CA GLY A 28 0.48 -0.68 12.76
C GLY A 28 -0.04 0.05 11.53
N ILE A 29 -1.18 -0.40 10.99
CA ILE A 29 -1.77 0.19 9.78
C ILE A 29 -2.02 1.71 9.92
N ASN A 30 -2.40 2.18 11.08
CA ASN A 30 -2.65 3.59 11.30
C ASN A 30 -1.36 4.41 11.26
N GLU A 31 -0.28 3.92 11.86
CA GLU A 31 1.03 4.55 11.79
C GLU A 31 1.58 4.55 10.37
N PHE A 32 1.42 3.45 9.65
CA PHE A 32 1.79 3.33 8.25
C PHE A 32 1.06 4.34 7.38
N ARG A 33 -0.24 4.55 7.60
CA ARG A 33 -1.04 5.57 6.91
C ARG A 33 -0.56 6.99 7.21
N LEU A 34 -0.30 7.31 8.47
CA LEU A 34 0.18 8.65 8.89
C LEU A 34 1.47 9.05 8.18
N ASN A 35 2.36 8.11 7.95
CA ASN A 35 3.65 8.34 7.30
C ASN A 35 3.62 8.27 5.77
N SER A 36 2.48 7.96 5.17
CA SER A 36 2.35 7.74 3.72
C SER A 36 2.35 9.02 2.87
N GLY A 37 2.00 10.15 3.47
CA GLY A 37 1.74 11.40 2.74
C GLY A 37 0.39 11.43 2.01
N TYR A 38 -0.45 10.42 2.19
CA TYR A 38 -1.83 10.38 1.71
C TYR A 38 -2.76 11.10 2.68
N GLU A 39 -3.81 11.72 2.15
CA GLU A 39 -4.95 12.18 2.92
C GLU A 39 -5.94 11.03 3.12
N GLU A 40 -6.80 11.15 4.11
CA GLU A 40 -7.77 10.12 4.44
C GLU A 40 -9.18 10.68 4.45
N VAL A 41 -10.14 9.90 3.94
CA VAL A 41 -11.56 10.17 4.07
C VAL A 41 -12.27 8.93 4.62
N LYS A 42 -13.15 9.16 5.59
CA LYS A 42 -13.99 8.09 6.13
C LYS A 42 -15.24 7.95 5.30
N LEU A 43 -15.41 6.80 4.69
CA LEU A 43 -16.60 6.42 3.93
C LEU A 43 -17.40 5.36 4.69
N SER A 44 -18.55 4.94 4.12
CA SER A 44 -19.42 3.91 4.72
C SER A 44 -18.71 2.59 5.00
N ASP A 45 -17.78 2.20 4.12
CA ASP A 45 -17.09 0.91 4.18
C ASP A 45 -15.75 0.96 4.92
N GLY A 46 -15.27 2.15 5.28
CA GLY A 46 -14.01 2.32 5.97
C GLY A 46 -13.27 3.59 5.58
N ILE A 47 -11.96 3.58 5.80
CA ILE A 47 -11.08 4.70 5.46
C ILE A 47 -10.53 4.50 4.06
N THR A 48 -10.62 5.54 3.24
CA THR A 48 -10.00 5.59 1.91
C THR A 48 -8.87 6.61 1.92
N SER A 49 -7.69 6.18 1.52
CA SER A 49 -6.52 7.04 1.37
C SER A 49 -6.46 7.59 -0.06
N TYR A 50 -6.18 8.88 -0.19
CA TYR A 50 -6.16 9.56 -1.48
C TYR A 50 -5.09 10.64 -1.55
N LYS A 51 -4.75 11.06 -2.77
CA LYS A 51 -3.96 12.25 -3.06
C LYS A 51 -4.74 13.17 -3.98
N ASP A 52 -4.69 14.45 -3.72
CA ASP A 52 -5.28 15.53 -4.49
C ASP A 52 -4.18 16.53 -4.83
N ILE A 53 -3.70 16.52 -6.06
CA ILE A 53 -2.49 17.23 -6.48
C ILE A 53 -2.83 18.17 -7.63
N GLY A 54 -2.29 19.37 -7.58
CA GLY A 54 -2.48 20.40 -8.59
C GLY A 54 -3.38 21.54 -8.12
N ASP A 55 -3.52 22.56 -8.97
CA ASP A 55 -4.38 23.71 -8.69
C ASP A 55 -5.86 23.32 -8.67
N LYS A 56 -6.57 23.70 -7.62
CA LYS A 56 -8.00 23.40 -7.42
C LYS A 56 -8.91 23.98 -8.51
N ASN A 57 -8.44 24.99 -9.24
CA ASN A 57 -9.18 25.62 -10.33
C ASN A 57 -8.98 24.90 -11.69
N ASN A 58 -8.03 23.97 -11.77
CA ASN A 58 -7.77 23.20 -12.98
C ASN A 58 -8.81 22.08 -13.21
N LYS A 59 -8.89 21.60 -14.43
CA LYS A 59 -9.70 20.41 -14.76
C LYS A 59 -9.22 19.20 -13.98
N VAL A 60 -10.15 18.43 -13.48
CA VAL A 60 -9.89 17.26 -12.64
C VAL A 60 -9.75 16.00 -13.46
N ILE A 61 -8.70 15.24 -13.19
CA ILE A 61 -8.51 13.86 -13.66
C ILE A 61 -8.53 12.95 -12.42
N ILE A 62 -9.34 11.92 -12.46
CA ILE A 62 -9.38 10.88 -11.43
C ILE A 62 -8.76 9.61 -12.01
N LEU A 63 -7.71 9.12 -11.37
CA LEU A 63 -7.03 7.89 -11.74
C LEU A 63 -7.46 6.76 -10.81
N VAL A 64 -8.08 5.73 -11.39
CA VAL A 64 -8.56 4.55 -10.67
C VAL A 64 -7.64 3.38 -10.97
N HIS A 65 -7.03 2.81 -9.93
CA HIS A 65 -6.11 1.69 -10.10
C HIS A 65 -6.81 0.36 -10.39
N GLY A 66 -6.05 -0.57 -11.00
CA GLY A 66 -6.51 -1.93 -11.24
C GLY A 66 -6.38 -2.83 -9.99
N ALA A 67 -6.64 -4.13 -10.16
CA ALA A 67 -6.72 -5.08 -9.06
C ALA A 67 -5.35 -5.40 -8.40
N THR A 68 -4.25 -5.27 -9.12
CA THR A 68 -2.94 -5.76 -8.66
C THR A 68 -2.12 -4.72 -7.89
N PHE A 69 -2.18 -3.45 -8.32
CA PHE A 69 -1.43 -2.35 -7.71
C PHE A 69 -2.39 -1.28 -7.20
N GLY A 70 -1.99 -0.60 -6.12
CA GLY A 70 -2.70 0.58 -5.62
C GLY A 70 -2.40 1.83 -6.45
N SER A 71 -2.82 2.98 -5.93
CA SER A 71 -2.63 4.28 -6.59
C SER A 71 -1.16 4.65 -6.86
N LEU A 72 -0.22 4.05 -6.15
CA LEU A 72 1.23 4.22 -6.38
C LEU A 72 1.66 3.89 -7.81
N ALA A 73 0.93 3.02 -8.51
CA ALA A 73 1.21 2.69 -9.91
C ALA A 73 1.09 3.89 -10.86
N TYR A 74 0.41 4.94 -10.45
CA TYR A 74 0.15 6.12 -11.26
C TYR A 74 1.01 7.34 -10.93
N GLU A 75 1.97 7.25 -10.01
CA GLU A 75 2.76 8.41 -9.58
C GLU A 75 3.45 9.15 -10.74
N GLU A 76 4.00 8.43 -11.69
CA GLU A 76 4.64 9.02 -12.87
C GLU A 76 3.64 9.78 -13.75
N TYR A 77 2.44 9.22 -13.93
CA TYR A 77 1.36 9.85 -14.69
C TYR A 77 0.82 11.10 -14.00
N VAL A 78 0.72 11.10 -12.69
CA VAL A 78 0.28 12.25 -11.88
C VAL A 78 1.17 13.46 -12.18
N ASN A 79 2.48 13.31 -12.16
CA ASN A 79 3.41 14.40 -12.44
C ASN A 79 3.20 14.98 -13.82
N VAL A 80 3.05 14.15 -14.85
CA VAL A 80 2.81 14.59 -16.23
C VAL A 80 1.53 15.39 -16.35
N PHE A 81 0.43 14.93 -15.72
CA PHE A 81 -0.84 15.64 -15.76
C PHE A 81 -0.81 16.98 -15.00
N VAL A 82 -0.18 17.00 -13.84
CA VAL A 82 -0.02 18.23 -13.04
C VAL A 82 0.81 19.28 -13.82
N GLU A 83 1.88 18.89 -14.48
CA GLU A 83 2.69 19.75 -15.34
C GLU A 83 1.91 20.31 -16.54
N ASN A 84 0.88 19.61 -16.99
CA ASN A 84 -0.01 20.04 -18.06
C ASN A 84 -1.29 20.75 -17.58
N ASN A 85 -1.26 21.29 -16.36
CA ASN A 85 -2.33 22.09 -15.77
C ASN A 85 -3.63 21.31 -15.46
N TYR A 86 -3.49 20.06 -15.05
CA TYR A 86 -4.59 19.29 -14.50
C TYR A 86 -4.48 19.16 -12.99
N ARG A 87 -5.62 19.07 -12.34
CA ARG A 87 -5.74 18.61 -10.95
C ARG A 87 -5.97 17.11 -10.98
N VAL A 88 -5.15 16.36 -10.28
CA VAL A 88 -5.19 14.89 -10.30
C VAL A 88 -5.58 14.35 -8.93
N ILE A 89 -6.61 13.53 -8.90
CA ILE A 89 -7.02 12.79 -7.72
C ILE A 89 -6.72 11.32 -7.96
N THR A 90 -5.95 10.71 -7.06
CA THR A 90 -5.71 9.27 -7.01
C THR A 90 -6.16 8.76 -5.65
N TYR A 91 -6.70 7.57 -5.60
CA TYR A 91 -7.10 6.94 -4.34
C TYR A 91 -6.84 5.44 -4.37
N ASP A 92 -6.62 4.88 -3.20
CA ASP A 92 -6.57 3.44 -3.03
C ASP A 92 -7.96 2.91 -2.76
N GLN A 93 -8.39 1.93 -3.55
CA GLN A 93 -9.66 1.25 -3.30
C GLN A 93 -9.60 0.53 -1.95
N TYR A 94 -10.77 0.38 -1.31
CA TYR A 94 -10.86 -0.28 -0.01
C TYR A 94 -10.15 -1.64 0.02
N GLY A 95 -9.33 -1.84 1.05
CA GLY A 95 -8.49 -3.04 1.20
C GLY A 95 -7.26 -3.09 0.29
N ARG A 96 -6.91 -1.98 -0.38
CA ARG A 96 -5.70 -1.86 -1.22
C ARG A 96 -4.83 -0.71 -0.74
N GLY A 97 -3.52 -0.83 -0.95
CA GLY A 97 -2.55 0.19 -0.59
C GLY A 97 -2.72 0.67 0.85
N TYR A 98 -2.94 1.95 1.02
CA TYR A 98 -3.13 2.59 2.33
C TYR A 98 -4.60 2.67 2.79
N SER A 99 -5.52 2.19 1.98
CA SER A 99 -6.96 2.20 2.33
C SER A 99 -7.38 1.04 3.22
#